data_e2fbd1606f7b8c6eec205a404bd8b593
#
_entry.id   e2fbd1606f7b8c6eec205a404bd8b593
#
_cell.length_a   1.000
_cell.length_b   1.000
_cell.length_c   1.000
_cell.angle_alpha   90.00
_cell.angle_beta   90.00
_cell.angle_gamma   90.00
#
_symmetry.space_group_name_H-M   'P 1'
#
loop_
_entity.id
_entity.type
_entity.pdbx_description
1 polymer ?
#
loop_
_entity_poly.entity_id
_entity_poly.type
_entity_poly.pdbx_seq_one_letter_code
_entity_poly.pdbx_strand_id
1 'polypeptide(L)'
;LQPLIIFTDASVKKNIDVAAFGVVVDNIPREFNFPLSIVEKYNITSFHNTSNRHHCVLSGLVANYDVNSAEIMAILCSIEVFSYLTQTTNQKMVIYTDSLVAKKVLADKRMPPNTKIYTTLRKRYNQLVTAKQLDIIIKKVNAHVGIEMNEIADITAKARLESI
;
A
#
# COMPACT_ATOMS: atom_id res chain seq x y z
N LEU A 1 -1.52 21.86 1.77
CA LEU A 1 -1.16 20.78 0.84
C LEU A 1 -2.26 19.73 0.78
N GLN A 2 -2.56 19.27 -0.43
CA GLN A 2 -3.50 18.18 -0.62
C GLN A 2 -2.91 16.88 -0.05
N PRO A 3 -3.74 15.99 0.51
CA PRO A 3 -3.26 14.71 1.01
C PRO A 3 -2.71 13.85 -0.12
N LEU A 4 -1.78 12.95 0.22
CA LEU A 4 -1.44 11.86 -0.67
C LEU A 4 -2.62 10.88 -0.74
N ILE A 5 -3.07 10.57 -1.91
CA ILE A 5 -4.15 9.61 -2.16
C ILE A 5 -3.52 8.33 -2.70
N ILE A 6 -3.68 7.24 -1.97
CA ILE A 6 -3.01 5.98 -2.25
C ILE A 6 -4.05 4.87 -2.40
N PHE A 7 -3.98 4.13 -3.50
CA PHE A 7 -4.78 2.93 -3.72
C PHE A 7 -3.85 1.72 -3.76
N THR A 8 -4.19 0.68 -3.01
CA THR A 8 -3.40 -0.54 -2.92
C THR A 8 -4.24 -1.75 -3.28
N ASP A 9 -3.60 -2.73 -3.89
CA ASP A 9 -4.19 -4.05 -4.14
C ASP A 9 -3.11 -5.12 -4.12
N ALA A 10 -3.50 -6.37 -3.92
CA ALA A 10 -2.59 -7.50 -3.90
C ALA A 10 -3.16 -8.66 -4.73
N SER A 11 -2.26 -9.49 -5.22
CA SER A 11 -2.60 -10.67 -6.01
C SER A 11 -1.76 -11.86 -5.56
N VAL A 12 -2.40 -13.00 -5.42
CA VAL A 12 -1.76 -14.24 -4.98
C VAL A 12 -2.05 -15.36 -5.96
N LYS A 13 -1.13 -16.32 -6.05
CA LYS A 13 -1.31 -17.58 -6.78
C LYS A 13 -1.12 -18.74 -5.83
N LYS A 14 -1.85 -19.85 -6.07
CA LYS A 14 -1.61 -21.10 -5.34
C LYS A 14 -0.21 -21.61 -5.61
N ASN A 15 0.43 -22.17 -4.57
CA ASN A 15 1.74 -22.82 -4.64
C ASN A 15 2.92 -21.89 -5.00
N ILE A 16 2.74 -20.59 -4.84
CA ILE A 16 3.82 -19.61 -4.96
C ILE A 16 4.00 -18.90 -3.60
N ASP A 17 5.24 -18.87 -3.12
CA ASP A 17 5.58 -18.31 -1.81
C ASP A 17 5.61 -16.78 -1.80
N VAL A 18 5.36 -16.16 -2.92
CA VAL A 18 5.41 -14.72 -3.11
C VAL A 18 4.06 -14.22 -3.58
N ALA A 19 3.63 -13.12 -3.01
CA ALA A 19 2.49 -12.32 -3.47
C ALA A 19 3.00 -11.06 -4.12
N ALA A 20 2.26 -10.56 -5.09
CA ALA A 20 2.54 -9.26 -5.70
C ALA A 20 1.53 -8.22 -5.23
N PHE A 21 1.96 -6.97 -5.16
CA PHE A 21 1.05 -5.86 -4.89
C PHE A 21 1.24 -4.74 -5.92
N GLY A 22 0.19 -3.95 -6.08
CA GLY A 22 0.18 -2.74 -6.87
C GLY A 22 -0.26 -1.55 -6.03
N VAL A 23 0.33 -0.41 -6.27
CA VAL A 23 0.02 0.84 -5.58
C VAL A 23 -0.06 1.96 -6.59
N VAL A 24 -1.12 2.77 -6.49
CA VAL A 24 -1.28 3.99 -7.28
C VAL A 24 -1.34 5.17 -6.32
N VAL A 25 -0.51 6.17 -6.56
CA VAL A 25 -0.43 7.35 -5.71
C VAL A 25 -0.73 8.60 -6.53
N ASP A 26 -1.59 9.45 -5.99
CA ASP A 26 -1.87 10.78 -6.55
C ASP A 26 -1.38 11.87 -5.60
N ASN A 27 -1.14 13.07 -6.15
CA ASN A 27 -0.63 14.24 -5.43
C ASN A 27 0.83 14.11 -4.97
N ILE A 28 1.61 13.24 -5.61
CA ILE A 28 3.03 13.10 -5.31
C ILE A 28 3.84 14.23 -6.00
N PRO A 29 4.85 14.82 -5.35
CA PRO A 29 5.72 15.79 -5.99
C PRO A 29 6.49 15.21 -7.18
N ARG A 30 6.82 16.05 -8.15
CA ARG A 30 7.54 15.62 -9.37
C ARG A 30 8.89 14.99 -9.08
N GLU A 31 9.61 15.53 -8.12
CA GLU A 31 10.96 15.07 -7.75
C GLU A 31 10.89 14.26 -6.46
N PHE A 32 10.37 13.06 -6.55
CA PHE A 32 10.34 12.13 -5.44
C PHE A 32 11.19 10.90 -5.77
N ASN A 33 12.15 10.61 -4.89
CA ASN A 33 12.97 9.41 -4.99
C ASN A 33 12.57 8.41 -3.90
N PHE A 34 12.40 7.16 -4.28
CA PHE A 34 12.11 6.10 -3.34
C PHE A 34 13.33 5.76 -2.51
N PRO A 35 13.19 5.53 -1.19
CA PRO A 35 14.29 5.04 -0.37
C PRO A 35 14.82 3.71 -0.90
N LEU A 36 16.12 3.63 -1.20
CA LEU A 36 16.72 2.45 -1.80
C LEU A 36 16.52 1.18 -0.97
N SER A 37 16.61 1.29 0.35
CA SER A 37 16.38 0.16 1.26
C SER A 37 14.99 -0.43 1.13
N ILE A 38 13.98 0.41 0.90
CA ILE A 38 12.59 -0.03 0.73
C ILE A 38 12.40 -0.62 -0.67
N VAL A 39 13.00 -0.03 -1.69
CA VAL A 39 12.98 -0.58 -3.05
C VAL A 39 13.53 -2.00 -3.06
N GLU A 40 14.65 -2.23 -2.40
CA GLU A 40 15.26 -3.56 -2.31
C GLU A 40 14.42 -4.53 -1.47
N LYS A 41 13.91 -4.07 -0.33
CA LYS A 41 13.12 -4.89 0.59
C LYS A 41 11.88 -5.49 -0.08
N TYR A 42 11.18 -4.71 -0.88
CA TYR A 42 9.93 -5.12 -1.54
C TYR A 42 10.10 -5.38 -3.04
N ASN A 43 11.32 -5.31 -3.55
CA ASN A 43 11.62 -5.47 -4.97
C ASN A 43 10.73 -4.56 -5.83
N ILE A 44 10.74 -3.27 -5.52
CA ILE A 44 9.83 -2.29 -6.12
C ILE A 44 10.25 -1.93 -7.54
N THR A 45 9.27 -1.94 -8.43
CA THR A 45 9.33 -1.32 -9.75
C THR A 45 8.33 -0.18 -9.81
N SER A 46 8.73 0.98 -10.31
CA SER A 46 7.87 2.16 -10.33
C SER A 46 7.81 2.82 -11.70
N PHE A 47 6.67 3.45 -11.97
CA PHE A 47 6.44 4.26 -13.16
C PHE A 47 5.90 5.61 -12.73
N HIS A 48 6.56 6.70 -13.16
CA HIS A 48 6.08 8.05 -12.96
C HIS A 48 5.41 8.52 -14.24
N ASN A 49 4.14 8.95 -14.13
CA ASN A 49 3.47 9.62 -15.22
C ASN A 49 3.61 11.13 -15.03
N THR A 50 4.42 11.76 -15.89
CA THR A 50 4.74 13.17 -15.79
C THR A 50 3.80 14.08 -16.59
N SER A 51 2.85 13.52 -17.34
CA SER A 51 2.17 14.32 -18.36
C SER A 51 1.05 15.22 -17.84
N ASN A 52 0.24 14.83 -16.85
CA ASN A 52 -0.89 15.66 -16.41
C ASN A 52 -1.26 15.59 -14.92
N ARG A 53 -0.68 14.67 -14.16
CA ARG A 53 -0.93 14.52 -12.72
C ARG A 53 0.36 14.07 -12.06
N HIS A 54 0.59 14.52 -10.85
CA HIS A 54 1.66 14.01 -10.01
C HIS A 54 1.31 12.60 -9.55
N HIS A 55 1.41 11.65 -10.46
CA HIS A 55 0.87 10.31 -10.38
C HIS A 55 2.02 9.30 -10.46
N CYS A 56 2.03 8.35 -9.55
CA CYS A 56 3.01 7.29 -9.52
C CYS A 56 2.31 5.95 -9.39
N VAL A 57 2.76 4.96 -10.16
CA VAL A 57 2.33 3.58 -10.05
C VAL A 57 3.54 2.75 -9.66
N LEU A 58 3.41 1.91 -8.66
CA LEU A 58 4.48 1.00 -8.27
C LEU A 58 3.95 -0.41 -8.03
N SER A 59 4.82 -1.38 -8.20
CA SER A 59 4.57 -2.77 -7.84
C SER A 59 5.69 -3.30 -6.97
N GLY A 60 5.40 -4.33 -6.22
CA GLY A 60 6.38 -4.98 -5.39
C GLY A 60 5.97 -6.40 -5.01
N LEU A 61 6.83 -7.04 -4.24
CA LEU A 61 6.65 -8.42 -3.83
C LEU A 61 6.71 -8.52 -2.31
N VAL A 62 5.89 -9.41 -1.77
CA VAL A 62 5.85 -9.73 -0.33
C VAL A 62 5.69 -11.23 -0.16
N ALA A 63 5.97 -11.72 1.05
CA ALA A 63 5.73 -13.15 1.36
C ALA A 63 4.23 -13.46 1.26
N ASN A 64 3.91 -14.60 0.68
CA ASN A 64 2.54 -15.03 0.52
C ASN A 64 2.10 -15.93 1.67
N TYR A 65 1.38 -15.37 2.64
CA TYR A 65 0.71 -16.12 3.70
C TYR A 65 -0.77 -16.38 3.35
N ASP A 66 -1.46 -15.33 2.94
CA ASP A 66 -2.80 -15.34 2.36
C ASP A 66 -3.06 -14.00 1.67
N VAL A 67 -4.17 -13.89 0.93
CA VAL A 67 -4.47 -12.65 0.20
C VAL A 67 -4.65 -11.46 1.14
N ASN A 68 -5.25 -11.66 2.29
CA ASN A 68 -5.51 -10.55 3.23
C ASN A 68 -4.21 -10.03 3.86
N SER A 69 -3.26 -10.92 4.20
CA SER A 69 -1.96 -10.47 4.68
C SER A 69 -1.16 -9.75 3.60
N ALA A 70 -1.27 -10.18 2.35
CA ALA A 70 -0.66 -9.48 1.21
C ALA A 70 -1.24 -8.06 1.03
N GLU A 71 -2.56 -7.91 1.20
CA GLU A 71 -3.22 -6.60 1.19
C GLU A 71 -2.70 -5.69 2.30
N ILE A 72 -2.55 -6.23 3.50
CA ILE A 72 -1.98 -5.49 4.64
C ILE A 72 -0.54 -5.09 4.36
N MET A 73 0.28 -5.99 3.82
CA MET A 73 1.67 -5.70 3.50
C MET A 73 1.82 -4.65 2.40
N ALA A 74 0.91 -4.62 1.44
CA ALA A 74 0.85 -3.54 0.43
C ALA A 74 0.65 -2.17 1.09
N ILE A 75 -0.23 -2.09 2.07
CA ILE A 75 -0.46 -0.86 2.85
C ILE A 75 0.79 -0.48 3.65
N LEU A 76 1.40 -1.45 4.35
CA LEU A 76 2.63 -1.19 5.11
C LEU A 76 3.78 -0.71 4.24
N CYS A 77 3.94 -1.32 3.06
CA CYS A 77 4.92 -0.87 2.07
C CYS A 77 4.68 0.59 1.66
N SER A 78 3.43 0.93 1.36
CA SER A 78 3.05 2.31 1.00
C SER A 78 3.42 3.30 2.09
N ILE A 79 3.16 2.94 3.34
CA ILE A 79 3.51 3.79 4.50
C ILE A 79 5.04 3.95 4.58
N GLU A 80 5.80 2.88 4.46
CA GLU A 80 7.25 2.94 4.51
C GLU A 80 7.84 3.80 3.37
N VAL A 81 7.28 3.67 2.15
CA VAL A 81 7.75 4.41 0.99
C VAL A 81 7.47 5.91 1.12
N PHE A 82 6.25 6.27 1.54
CA PHE A 82 5.80 7.66 1.50
C PHE A 82 5.88 8.40 2.82
N SER A 83 6.27 7.74 3.91
CA SER A 83 6.34 8.37 5.23
C SER A 83 7.34 9.52 5.29
N TYR A 84 8.48 9.39 4.64
CA TYR A 84 9.47 10.47 4.59
C TYR A 84 8.90 11.72 3.94
N LEU A 85 8.20 11.55 2.83
CA LEU A 85 7.58 12.66 2.12
C LEU A 85 6.53 13.36 2.98
N THR A 86 5.64 12.61 3.61
CA THR A 86 4.59 13.19 4.46
C THR A 86 5.14 13.87 5.70
N GLN A 87 6.25 13.39 6.26
CA GLN A 87 6.92 14.04 7.38
C GLN A 87 7.52 15.40 6.98
N THR A 88 8.12 15.50 5.79
CA THR A 88 8.74 16.74 5.31
C THR A 88 7.71 17.76 4.82
N THR A 89 6.60 17.32 4.25
CA THR A 89 5.56 18.19 3.68
C THR A 89 4.39 18.41 4.62
N ASN A 90 4.30 17.65 5.71
CA ASN A 90 3.17 17.63 6.64
C ASN A 90 1.84 17.23 5.96
N GLN A 91 1.92 16.44 4.88
CA GLN A 91 0.75 15.94 4.19
C GLN A 91 0.12 14.79 4.96
N LYS A 92 -1.22 14.74 4.93
CA LYS A 92 -1.97 13.56 5.35
C LYS A 92 -1.85 12.48 4.29
N MET A 93 -1.92 11.23 4.71
CA MET A 93 -1.94 10.06 3.84
C MET A 93 -3.32 9.40 3.93
N VAL A 94 -4.00 9.27 2.79
CA VAL A 94 -5.29 8.58 2.70
C VAL A 94 -5.09 7.33 1.85
N ILE A 95 -5.24 6.17 2.48
CA ILE A 95 -5.00 4.87 1.84
C ILE A 95 -6.33 4.17 1.63
N TYR A 96 -6.61 3.81 0.38
CA TYR A 96 -7.80 3.06 -0.01
C TYR A 96 -7.42 1.60 -0.27
N THR A 97 -8.20 0.70 0.30
CA THR A 97 -8.09 -0.74 0.08
C THR A 97 -9.46 -1.34 -0.20
N ASP A 98 -9.54 -2.36 -1.04
CA ASP A 98 -10.78 -3.11 -1.22
C ASP A 98 -10.92 -4.27 -0.22
N SER A 99 -9.89 -4.52 0.58
CA SER A 99 -9.88 -5.55 1.61
C SER A 99 -10.52 -5.07 2.92
N LEU A 100 -11.69 -5.60 3.24
CA LEU A 100 -12.34 -5.33 4.51
C LEU A 100 -11.51 -5.84 5.69
N VAL A 101 -10.85 -6.99 5.53
CA VAL A 101 -9.98 -7.57 6.56
C VAL A 101 -8.79 -6.66 6.82
N ALA A 102 -8.12 -6.17 5.79
CA ALA A 102 -7.00 -5.25 5.94
C ALA A 102 -7.42 -3.98 6.69
N LYS A 103 -8.54 -3.39 6.33
CA LYS A 103 -9.07 -2.22 7.04
C LYS A 103 -9.36 -2.52 8.51
N LYS A 104 -10.00 -3.65 8.80
CA LYS A 104 -10.31 -4.03 10.18
C LYS A 104 -9.07 -4.28 11.03
N VAL A 105 -8.08 -4.96 10.46
CA VAL A 105 -6.83 -5.25 11.18
C VAL A 105 -6.08 -3.97 11.52
N LEU A 106 -5.99 -3.03 10.60
CA LEU A 106 -5.16 -1.84 10.76
C LEU A 106 -5.90 -0.65 11.38
N ALA A 107 -7.11 -0.39 10.94
CA ALA A 107 -7.85 0.84 11.31
C ALA A 107 -8.88 0.63 12.41
N ASP A 108 -9.49 -0.55 12.49
CA ASP A 108 -10.50 -0.84 13.48
C ASP A 108 -9.89 -1.55 14.68
N LYS A 109 -10.37 -1.22 15.88
CA LYS A 109 -9.92 -1.87 17.11
C LYS A 109 -10.40 -3.32 17.23
N ARG A 110 -11.35 -3.73 16.40
CA ARG A 110 -11.90 -5.09 16.37
C ARG A 110 -11.03 -5.96 15.49
N MET A 111 -10.23 -6.80 16.10
CA MET A 111 -9.45 -7.78 15.38
C MET A 111 -10.34 -8.91 14.86
N PRO A 112 -10.16 -9.35 13.59
CA PRO A 112 -10.69 -10.63 13.17
C PRO A 112 -10.07 -11.76 14.00
N PRO A 113 -10.68 -12.95 14.06
CA PRO A 113 -10.23 -14.04 14.93
C PRO A 113 -8.75 -14.33 14.73
N ASN A 114 -8.12 -14.61 15.82
CA ASN A 114 -6.72 -14.85 16.14
C ASN A 114 -5.89 -15.49 15.02
N THR A 115 -5.44 -14.68 14.08
CA THR A 115 -4.36 -15.09 13.20
C THR A 115 -3.10 -14.38 13.66
N LYS A 116 -2.12 -15.15 14.05
CA LYS A 116 -0.83 -14.63 14.53
C LYS A 116 -0.19 -13.63 13.58
N ILE A 117 -0.29 -13.89 12.28
CA ILE A 117 0.25 -12.98 11.26
C ILE A 117 -0.44 -11.61 11.29
N TYR A 118 -1.76 -11.55 11.47
CA TYR A 118 -2.48 -10.27 11.53
C TYR A 118 -2.10 -9.47 12.76
N THR A 119 -1.92 -10.13 13.90
CA THR A 119 -1.43 -9.49 15.13
C THR A 119 -0.05 -8.88 14.92
N THR A 120 0.85 -9.61 14.28
CA THR A 120 2.20 -9.15 13.97
C THR A 120 2.19 -7.94 13.03
N LEU A 121 1.39 -7.99 11.98
CA LEU A 121 1.28 -6.91 11.00
C LEU A 121 0.65 -5.65 11.61
N ARG A 122 -0.37 -5.81 12.44
CA ARG A 122 -0.96 -4.69 13.18
C ARG A 122 0.02 -4.02 14.12
N LYS A 123 0.80 -4.81 14.83
CA LYS A 123 1.85 -4.29 15.72
C LYS A 123 2.86 -3.46 14.93
N ARG A 124 3.28 -3.96 13.77
CA ARG A 124 4.19 -3.23 12.86
C ARG A 124 3.59 -1.92 12.38
N TYR A 125 2.32 -1.93 11.98
CA TYR A 125 1.58 -0.72 11.60
C TYR A 125 1.57 0.31 12.73
N ASN A 126 1.18 -0.10 13.93
CA ASN A 126 1.13 0.80 15.09
C ASN A 126 2.51 1.38 15.42
N GLN A 127 3.56 0.60 15.32
CA GLN A 127 4.93 1.06 15.53
C GLN A 127 5.35 2.10 14.49
N LEU A 128 5.05 1.87 13.22
CA LEU A 128 5.36 2.84 12.15
C LEU A 128 4.62 4.16 12.34
N VAL A 129 3.33 4.10 12.60
CA VAL A 129 2.49 5.30 12.77
C VAL A 129 2.93 6.09 13.99
N THR A 130 3.18 5.43 15.12
CA THR A 130 3.56 6.08 16.37
C THR A 130 4.97 6.66 16.29
N ALA A 131 5.95 5.86 15.84
CA ALA A 131 7.34 6.28 15.79
C ALA A 131 7.58 7.48 14.86
N LYS A 132 6.83 7.57 13.77
CA LYS A 132 6.97 8.63 12.77
C LYS A 132 5.91 9.73 12.89
N GLN A 133 5.00 9.63 13.85
CA GLN A 133 3.91 10.59 14.06
C GLN A 133 3.14 10.87 12.76
N LEU A 134 2.74 9.81 12.07
CA LEU A 134 2.07 9.90 10.78
C LEU A 134 0.58 10.19 10.94
N ASP A 135 0.04 11.01 10.05
CA ASP A 135 -1.39 11.24 9.93
C ASP A 135 -1.93 10.41 8.77
N ILE A 136 -2.50 9.25 9.10
CA ILE A 136 -2.96 8.25 8.13
C ILE A 136 -4.43 7.93 8.37
N ILE A 137 -5.20 7.89 7.28
CA ILE A 137 -6.56 7.37 7.27
C ILE A 137 -6.62 6.20 6.29
N ILE A 138 -7.13 5.06 6.75
CA ILE A 138 -7.37 3.89 5.90
C ILE A 138 -8.86 3.81 5.63
N LYS A 139 -9.22 3.77 4.34
CA LYS A 139 -10.62 3.69 3.87
C LYS A 139 -10.80 2.48 2.97
N LYS A 140 -11.98 1.87 3.06
CA LYS A 140 -12.37 0.86 2.10
C LYS A 140 -12.81 1.53 0.80
N VAL A 141 -12.39 0.98 -0.35
CA VAL A 141 -12.82 1.45 -1.65
C VAL A 141 -14.33 1.28 -1.76
N ASN A 142 -15.01 2.37 -2.12
CA ASN A 142 -16.44 2.35 -2.37
C ASN A 142 -16.69 2.07 -3.87
N ALA A 143 -17.75 1.33 -4.18
CA ALA A 143 -18.11 0.93 -5.54
C ALA A 143 -18.25 2.09 -6.55
N HIS A 144 -18.38 3.32 -6.07
CA HIS A 144 -18.60 4.51 -6.92
C HIS A 144 -17.48 5.55 -6.86
N VAL A 145 -16.42 5.32 -6.06
CA VAL A 145 -15.34 6.30 -5.87
C VAL A 145 -14.00 5.59 -6.02
N GLY A 146 -13.15 6.13 -6.90
CA GLY A 146 -11.80 5.63 -7.09
C GLY A 146 -11.71 4.31 -7.86
N ILE A 147 -12.76 3.92 -8.59
CA ILE A 147 -12.80 2.65 -9.34
C ILE A 147 -11.60 2.55 -10.30
N GLU A 148 -11.32 3.62 -11.05
CA GLU A 148 -10.24 3.62 -12.02
C GLU A 148 -8.87 3.38 -11.36
N MET A 149 -8.57 4.09 -10.28
CA MET A 149 -7.29 3.93 -9.57
C MET A 149 -7.18 2.56 -8.89
N ASN A 150 -8.28 2.05 -8.35
CA ASN A 150 -8.32 0.71 -7.78
C ASN A 150 -8.09 -0.36 -8.85
N GLU A 151 -8.66 -0.19 -10.05
CA GLU A 151 -8.41 -1.09 -11.18
C GLU A 151 -6.96 -1.07 -11.64
N ILE A 152 -6.33 0.09 -11.67
CA ILE A 152 -4.90 0.22 -12.01
C ILE A 152 -4.06 -0.53 -10.98
N ALA A 153 -4.35 -0.39 -9.70
CA ALA A 153 -3.66 -1.13 -8.64
C ALA A 153 -3.83 -2.65 -8.81
N ASP A 154 -5.03 -3.12 -9.11
CA ASP A 154 -5.33 -4.53 -9.35
C ASP A 154 -4.56 -5.06 -10.58
N ILE A 155 -4.63 -4.38 -11.70
CA ILE A 155 -3.92 -4.74 -12.94
C ILE A 155 -2.40 -4.78 -12.70
N THR A 156 -1.89 -3.79 -11.97
CA THR A 156 -0.47 -3.69 -11.65
C THR A 156 0.00 -4.87 -10.80
N ALA A 157 -0.78 -5.24 -9.77
CA ALA A 157 -0.49 -6.40 -8.93
C ALA A 157 -0.49 -7.70 -9.73
N LYS A 158 -1.50 -7.91 -10.57
CA LYS A 158 -1.61 -9.10 -11.42
C LYS A 158 -0.47 -9.20 -12.43
N ALA A 159 -0.14 -8.11 -13.10
CA ALA A 159 0.95 -8.08 -14.07
C ALA A 159 2.30 -8.40 -13.40
N ARG A 160 2.53 -7.88 -12.20
CA ARG A 160 3.75 -8.19 -11.46
C ARG A 160 3.82 -9.67 -11.06
N LEU A 161 2.72 -10.24 -10.63
CA LEU A 161 2.65 -11.65 -10.27
C LEU A 161 2.92 -12.55 -11.48
N GLU A 162 2.37 -12.22 -12.64
CA GLU A 162 2.58 -12.96 -13.89
C GLU A 162 4.02 -12.90 -14.40
N SER A 163 4.78 -11.89 -14.00
CA SER A 163 6.18 -11.72 -14.42
C SER A 163 7.17 -12.60 -13.63
N ILE A 164 6.69 -13.30 -12.63
CA ILE A 164 7.52 -14.17 -11.79
C ILE A 164 7.80 -15.50 -12.47
#